data_1b042ce82204cb329bde8d15249705d7
#
_entry.id   1b042ce82204cb329bde8d15249705d7
#
_cell.length_a   1.000
_cell.length_b   1.000
_cell.length_c   1.000
_cell.angle_alpha   90.00
_cell.angle_beta   90.00
_cell.angle_gamma   90.00
#
_symmetry.space_group_name_H-M   'P 1'
#
loop_
_entity.id
_entity.type
_entity.pdbx_description
1 polymer ?
#
loop_
_entity_poly.entity_id
_entity_poly.type
_entity_poly.pdbx_seq_one_letter_code
_entity_poly.pdbx_strand_id
1 'polypeptide(L)'
;MVKSNYRFKTSVRVRWMECDAQGIVYNGAYLGYLEIGQAEYYRNLGFAIYTIPESGYIDFAVVKSTLEFKAPAKVDEIIELYVRVSKIGHSSLTLNMEIYSQESDRLLTDIETIYVGYDAATESSKPVPDDVRRLVTHYEATGEILPMDQLPDLSEAIAFTKK
;
A
#
# COMPACT_ATOMS: atom_id res chain seq x y z
N MET A 1 -9.89 -12.22 3.53
CA MET A 1 -10.81 -11.23 2.92
C MET A 1 -11.11 -11.69 1.51
N VAL A 2 -12.27 -11.36 0.93
CA VAL A 2 -12.57 -11.75 -0.45
C VAL A 2 -12.28 -10.60 -1.41
N LYS A 3 -11.93 -10.91 -2.66
CA LYS A 3 -11.58 -9.93 -3.71
C LYS A 3 -12.56 -8.76 -3.84
N SER A 4 -13.87 -9.03 -3.67
CA SER A 4 -14.91 -8.00 -3.76
C SER A 4 -14.80 -6.90 -2.71
N ASN A 5 -14.01 -7.10 -1.66
CA ASN A 5 -13.74 -6.09 -0.62
C ASN A 5 -12.66 -5.08 -1.04
N TYR A 6 -11.97 -5.34 -2.14
CA TYR A 6 -10.88 -4.49 -2.63
C TYR A 6 -11.36 -3.63 -3.80
N ARG A 7 -11.16 -2.34 -3.71
CA ARG A 7 -11.50 -1.38 -4.78
C ARG A 7 -10.34 -1.08 -5.71
N PHE A 8 -9.12 -1.40 -5.27
CA PHE A 8 -7.90 -1.13 -6.01
C PHE A 8 -7.10 -2.40 -6.25
N LYS A 9 -6.57 -2.53 -7.46
CA LYS A 9 -5.56 -3.53 -7.81
C LYS A 9 -4.53 -2.96 -8.77
N THR A 10 -3.35 -3.54 -8.74
CA THR A 10 -2.31 -3.35 -9.74
C THR A 10 -1.68 -4.68 -10.11
N SER A 11 -0.95 -4.75 -11.20
CA SER A 11 -0.32 -5.98 -11.67
C SER A 11 1.19 -5.84 -11.75
N VAL A 12 1.88 -6.93 -11.46
CA VAL A 12 3.35 -7.00 -11.53
C VAL A 12 3.72 -8.30 -12.24
N ARG A 13 4.74 -8.25 -13.12
CA ARG A 13 5.38 -9.45 -13.64
C ARG A 13 6.49 -9.87 -12.67
N VAL A 14 6.47 -11.12 -12.24
CA VAL A 14 7.52 -11.71 -11.40
C VAL A 14 8.84 -11.72 -12.15
N ARG A 15 9.88 -11.11 -11.58
CA ARG A 15 11.20 -10.98 -12.18
C ARG A 15 12.11 -12.11 -11.71
N TRP A 16 13.10 -12.41 -12.53
CA TRP A 16 14.12 -13.41 -12.20
C TRP A 16 14.75 -13.18 -10.83
N MET A 17 15.12 -11.95 -10.51
CA MET A 17 15.77 -11.57 -9.26
C MET A 17 14.89 -11.77 -8.00
N GLU A 18 13.59 -11.95 -8.17
CA GLU A 18 12.64 -12.19 -7.09
C GLU A 18 12.46 -13.68 -6.78
N CYS A 19 13.08 -14.55 -7.57
CA CYS A 19 12.98 -16.01 -7.44
C CYS A 19 14.23 -16.61 -6.79
N ASP A 20 14.03 -17.74 -6.11
CA ASP A 20 15.10 -18.57 -5.56
C ASP A 20 15.49 -19.71 -6.53
N ALA A 21 16.36 -20.62 -6.05
CA ALA A 21 16.81 -21.76 -6.84
C ALA A 21 15.69 -22.75 -7.24
N GLN A 22 14.52 -22.67 -6.57
CA GLN A 22 13.34 -23.47 -6.91
C GLN A 22 12.51 -22.88 -8.06
N GLY A 23 12.89 -21.69 -8.56
CA GLY A 23 12.15 -21.00 -9.62
C GLY A 23 10.86 -20.35 -9.16
N ILE A 24 10.67 -20.20 -7.85
CA ILE A 24 9.52 -19.52 -7.23
C ILE A 24 9.98 -18.29 -6.47
N VAL A 25 9.06 -17.36 -6.28
CA VAL A 25 9.32 -16.13 -5.52
C VAL A 25 9.71 -16.50 -4.09
N TYR A 26 10.88 -16.01 -3.63
CA TYR A 26 11.30 -16.22 -2.26
C TYR A 26 10.50 -15.34 -1.29
N ASN A 27 10.36 -15.80 -0.05
CA ASN A 27 9.50 -15.16 0.95
C ASN A 27 9.79 -13.67 1.16
N GLY A 28 11.03 -13.25 1.17
CA GLY A 28 11.42 -11.84 1.34
C GLY A 28 10.98 -10.92 0.20
N ALA A 29 10.82 -11.43 -1.02
CA ALA A 29 10.38 -10.63 -2.17
C ALA A 29 8.95 -10.11 -2.03
N TYR A 30 8.11 -10.78 -1.24
CA TYR A 30 6.74 -10.33 -1.02
C TYR A 30 6.64 -9.00 -0.26
N LEU A 31 7.62 -8.65 0.55
CA LEU A 31 7.71 -7.31 1.14
C LEU A 31 7.98 -6.24 0.07
N GLY A 32 8.71 -6.58 -0.98
CA GLY A 32 8.86 -5.69 -2.15
C GLY A 32 7.55 -5.50 -2.90
N TYR A 33 6.77 -6.55 -3.07
CA TYR A 33 5.43 -6.43 -3.68
C TYR A 33 4.48 -5.60 -2.81
N LEU A 34 4.57 -5.73 -1.49
CA LEU A 34 3.83 -4.90 -0.55
C LEU A 34 4.14 -3.41 -0.77
N GLU A 35 5.41 -3.07 -0.93
CA GLU A 35 5.85 -1.71 -1.21
C GLU A 35 5.28 -1.18 -2.54
N ILE A 36 5.34 -1.99 -3.60
CA ILE A 36 4.76 -1.64 -4.90
C ILE A 36 3.25 -1.38 -4.76
N GLY A 37 2.53 -2.30 -4.13
CA GLY A 37 1.08 -2.18 -3.95
C GLY A 37 0.69 -0.96 -3.14
N GLN A 38 1.40 -0.68 -2.07
CA GLN A 38 1.21 0.52 -1.24
C GLN A 38 1.42 1.80 -2.06
N ALA A 39 2.54 1.88 -2.78
CA ALA A 39 2.86 3.07 -3.58
C ALA A 39 1.82 3.32 -4.67
N GLU A 40 1.40 2.29 -5.38
CA GLU A 40 0.38 2.41 -6.43
C GLU A 40 -1.01 2.72 -5.86
N TYR A 41 -1.35 2.21 -4.68
CA TYR A 41 -2.58 2.55 -3.99
C TYR A 41 -2.68 4.05 -3.70
N TYR A 42 -1.65 4.64 -3.08
CA TYR A 42 -1.64 6.08 -2.79
C TYR A 42 -1.51 6.93 -4.06
N ARG A 43 -0.77 6.46 -5.06
CA ARG A 43 -0.70 7.12 -6.35
C ARG A 43 -2.06 7.19 -7.04
N ASN A 44 -2.85 6.12 -6.95
CA ASN A 44 -4.24 6.11 -7.40
C ASN A 44 -5.11 7.15 -6.67
N LEU A 45 -4.83 7.39 -5.39
CA LEU A 45 -5.53 8.40 -4.59
C LEU A 45 -5.05 9.84 -4.85
N GLY A 46 -3.94 10.01 -5.58
CA GLY A 46 -3.48 11.32 -6.04
C GLY A 46 -2.18 11.84 -5.43
N PHE A 47 -1.46 11.03 -4.64
CA PHE A 47 -0.17 11.45 -4.09
C PHE A 47 0.87 10.34 -4.03
N ALA A 48 2.14 10.73 -4.06
CA ALA A 48 3.28 9.81 -4.03
C ALA A 48 3.80 9.64 -2.60
N ILE A 49 3.67 8.43 -2.06
CA ILE A 49 4.08 8.10 -0.69
C ILE A 49 5.59 8.31 -0.46
N TYR A 50 6.40 8.22 -1.52
CA TYR A 50 7.86 8.35 -1.42
C TYR A 50 8.36 9.79 -1.35
N THR A 51 7.58 10.75 -1.84
CA THR A 51 7.99 12.16 -1.88
C THR A 51 7.27 13.01 -0.85
N ILE A 52 6.07 12.62 -0.43
CA ILE A 52 5.27 13.40 0.52
C ILE A 52 5.99 13.65 1.87
N PRO A 53 6.85 12.75 2.38
CA PRO A 53 7.61 13.01 3.61
C PRO A 53 8.52 14.23 3.54
N GLU A 54 8.98 14.62 2.36
CA GLU A 54 9.82 15.82 2.17
C GLU A 54 9.11 17.10 2.61
N SER A 55 7.79 17.12 2.55
CA SER A 55 6.97 18.24 3.01
C SER A 55 6.81 18.32 4.53
N GLY A 56 7.17 17.26 5.26
CA GLY A 56 6.90 17.12 6.69
C GLY A 56 5.44 16.82 7.03
N TYR A 57 4.57 16.63 6.03
CA TYR A 57 3.14 16.41 6.22
C TYR A 57 2.82 15.06 6.85
N ILE A 58 3.34 13.99 6.27
CA ILE A 58 3.19 12.62 6.76
C ILE A 58 4.37 11.77 6.32
N ASP A 59 4.79 10.89 7.20
CA ASP A 59 5.65 9.75 6.90
C ASP A 59 5.05 8.53 7.61
N PHE A 60 5.31 7.34 7.09
CA PHE A 60 4.81 6.09 7.66
C PHE A 60 5.95 5.13 7.93
N ALA A 61 5.96 4.57 9.14
CA ALA A 61 6.86 3.48 9.50
C ALA A 61 6.08 2.18 9.67
N VAL A 62 6.65 1.07 9.22
CA VAL A 62 6.09 -0.26 9.44
C VAL A 62 6.36 -0.68 10.88
N VAL A 63 5.31 -1.10 11.58
CA VAL A 63 5.44 -1.64 12.95
C VAL A 63 5.14 -3.13 13.03
N LYS A 64 4.38 -3.67 12.07
CA LYS A 64 4.08 -5.11 12.01
C LYS A 64 3.68 -5.49 10.59
N SER A 65 4.18 -6.64 10.13
CA SER A 65 3.71 -7.29 8.91
C SER A 65 3.46 -8.76 9.18
N THR A 66 2.32 -9.26 8.75
CA THR A 66 1.94 -10.66 8.82
C THR A 66 1.69 -11.16 7.40
N LEU A 67 2.43 -12.19 7.00
CA LEU A 67 2.33 -12.79 5.67
C LEU A 67 1.92 -14.26 5.81
N GLU A 68 0.92 -14.65 5.04
CA GLU A 68 0.51 -16.04 4.91
C GLU A 68 0.71 -16.51 3.46
N PHE A 69 1.60 -17.46 3.28
CA PHE A 69 1.92 -18.03 1.97
C PHE A 69 0.97 -19.20 1.67
N LYS A 70 0.13 -19.05 0.66
CA LYS A 70 -0.89 -20.05 0.29
C LYS A 70 -0.45 -20.90 -0.90
N ALA A 71 0.25 -20.30 -1.86
CA ALA A 71 0.73 -20.96 -3.07
C ALA A 71 1.93 -20.20 -3.65
N PRO A 72 2.84 -20.90 -4.37
CA PRO A 72 3.99 -20.23 -4.97
C PRO A 72 3.61 -19.40 -6.20
N ALA A 73 4.27 -18.26 -6.35
CA ALA A 73 4.35 -17.53 -7.61
C ALA A 73 5.63 -17.96 -8.36
N LYS A 74 5.56 -18.01 -9.68
CA LYS A 74 6.66 -18.47 -10.54
C LYS A 74 7.28 -17.31 -11.31
N VAL A 75 8.51 -17.50 -11.77
CA VAL A 75 9.19 -16.54 -12.62
C VAL A 75 8.34 -16.26 -13.87
N ASP A 76 8.33 -14.99 -14.28
CA ASP A 76 7.60 -14.49 -15.46
C ASP A 76 6.06 -14.53 -15.37
N GLU A 77 5.52 -15.01 -14.25
CA GLU A 77 4.08 -14.98 -13.98
C GLU A 77 3.60 -13.54 -13.74
N ILE A 78 2.40 -13.21 -14.22
CA ILE A 78 1.75 -11.95 -13.82
C ILE A 78 0.92 -12.20 -12.58
N ILE A 79 1.20 -11.40 -11.55
CA ILE A 79 0.46 -11.42 -10.30
C ILE A 79 -0.32 -10.13 -10.12
N GLU A 80 -1.49 -10.23 -9.51
CA GLU A 80 -2.36 -9.11 -9.20
C GLU A 80 -2.32 -8.81 -7.71
N LEU A 81 -2.00 -7.56 -7.37
CA LEU A 81 -1.93 -7.06 -6.01
C LEU A 81 -3.23 -6.31 -5.71
N TYR A 82 -4.09 -6.90 -4.91
CA TYR A 82 -5.32 -6.28 -4.40
C TYR A 82 -5.02 -5.59 -3.10
N VAL A 83 -5.21 -4.28 -3.02
CA VAL A 83 -4.78 -3.46 -1.88
C VAL A 83 -5.94 -2.66 -1.33
N ARG A 84 -6.03 -2.58 -0.01
CA ARG A 84 -6.96 -1.70 0.70
C ARG A 84 -6.40 -1.26 2.04
N VAL A 85 -6.87 -0.13 2.54
CA VAL A 85 -6.72 0.25 3.94
C VAL A 85 -7.99 -0.18 4.66
N SER A 86 -7.88 -1.16 5.55
CA SER A 86 -9.03 -1.74 6.25
C SER A 86 -9.36 -1.04 7.56
N LYS A 87 -8.39 -0.33 8.15
CA LYS A 87 -8.57 0.36 9.42
C LYS A 87 -7.64 1.56 9.53
N ILE A 88 -8.16 2.66 10.07
CA ILE A 88 -7.39 3.84 10.45
C ILE A 88 -7.63 4.12 11.93
N GLY A 89 -6.54 4.06 12.73
CA GLY A 89 -6.53 4.47 14.13
C GLY A 89 -6.14 5.94 14.27
N HIS A 90 -5.79 6.35 15.47
CA HIS A 90 -5.33 7.73 15.71
C HIS A 90 -4.01 8.02 14.96
N SER A 91 -3.00 7.18 15.16
CA SER A 91 -1.68 7.31 14.53
C SER A 91 -1.33 6.13 13.62
N SER A 92 -2.22 5.15 13.46
CA SER A 92 -1.95 3.93 12.71
C SER A 92 -2.94 3.73 11.58
N LEU A 93 -2.51 2.96 10.57
CA LEU A 93 -3.41 2.40 9.58
C LEU A 93 -3.01 0.96 9.27
N THR A 94 -4.01 0.14 8.98
CA THR A 94 -3.82 -1.25 8.58
C THR A 94 -4.09 -1.39 7.10
N LEU A 95 -3.09 -1.83 6.37
CA LEU A 95 -3.16 -2.13 4.95
C LEU A 95 -3.23 -3.64 4.77
N ASN A 96 -4.20 -4.09 4.02
CA ASN A 96 -4.32 -5.49 3.60
C ASN A 96 -4.01 -5.60 2.12
N MET A 97 -3.27 -6.65 1.77
CA MET A 97 -2.96 -7.00 0.39
C MET A 97 -3.17 -8.48 0.17
N GLU A 98 -3.93 -8.82 -0.85
CA GLU A 98 -4.03 -10.19 -1.35
C GLU A 98 -3.38 -10.26 -2.72
N ILE A 99 -2.52 -11.24 -2.92
CA ILE A 99 -1.80 -11.46 -4.17
C ILE A 99 -2.36 -12.70 -4.86
N TYR A 100 -2.80 -12.52 -6.10
CA TYR A 100 -3.40 -13.58 -6.91
C TYR A 100 -2.59 -13.82 -8.18
N SER A 101 -2.57 -15.07 -8.63
CA SER A 101 -2.16 -15.37 -9.99
C SER A 101 -3.19 -14.80 -10.97
N GLN A 102 -2.74 -14.04 -11.96
CA GLN A 102 -3.65 -13.53 -12.99
C GLN A 102 -4.23 -14.65 -13.83
N GLU A 103 -3.42 -15.66 -14.17
CA GLU A 103 -3.82 -16.76 -15.03
C GLU A 103 -4.82 -17.72 -14.36
N SER A 104 -4.52 -18.14 -13.14
CA SER A 104 -5.34 -19.17 -12.44
C SER A 104 -6.34 -18.61 -11.47
N ASP A 105 -6.32 -17.32 -11.20
CA ASP A 105 -7.13 -16.65 -10.18
C ASP A 105 -6.93 -17.21 -8.76
N ARG A 106 -5.81 -17.87 -8.53
CA ARG A 106 -5.47 -18.51 -7.27
C ARG A 106 -4.84 -17.52 -6.31
N LEU A 107 -5.28 -17.53 -5.05
CA LEU A 107 -4.64 -16.76 -3.98
C LEU A 107 -3.26 -17.33 -3.68
N LEU A 108 -2.24 -16.49 -3.80
CA LEU A 108 -0.83 -16.84 -3.57
C LEU A 108 -0.36 -16.45 -2.19
N THR A 109 -0.68 -15.24 -1.76
CA THR A 109 -0.24 -14.70 -0.46
C THR A 109 -1.25 -13.70 0.07
N ASP A 110 -1.45 -13.72 1.38
CA ASP A 110 -2.26 -12.76 2.14
C ASP A 110 -1.33 -11.98 3.07
N ILE A 111 -1.40 -10.66 3.03
CA ILE A 111 -0.53 -9.75 3.79
C ILE A 111 -1.40 -8.75 4.57
N GLU A 112 -1.10 -8.65 5.87
CA GLU A 112 -1.60 -7.55 6.70
C GLU A 112 -0.41 -6.77 7.25
N THR A 113 -0.39 -5.46 7.04
CA THR A 113 0.68 -4.60 7.55
C THR A 113 0.10 -3.42 8.31
N ILE A 114 0.67 -3.15 9.47
CA ILE A 114 0.33 -1.99 10.29
C ILE A 114 1.42 -0.95 10.13
N TYR A 115 1.02 0.23 9.70
CA TYR A 115 1.85 1.42 9.61
C TYR A 115 1.47 2.40 10.71
N VAL A 116 2.44 3.19 11.18
CA VAL A 116 2.18 4.34 12.03
C VAL A 116 2.69 5.61 11.39
N GLY A 117 1.99 6.71 11.60
CA GLY A 117 2.53 8.03 11.32
C GLY A 117 3.79 8.24 12.15
N TYR A 118 4.86 8.71 11.53
CA TYR A 118 6.18 8.77 12.11
C TYR A 118 6.83 10.13 11.88
N ASP A 119 7.46 10.64 12.92
CA ASP A 119 8.31 11.82 12.86
C ASP A 119 9.76 11.37 13.07
N ALA A 120 10.56 11.43 12.01
CA ALA A 120 11.95 10.98 12.02
C ALA A 120 12.84 11.87 12.90
N ALA A 121 12.51 13.15 13.07
CA ALA A 121 13.30 14.09 13.88
C ALA A 121 13.19 13.79 15.37
N THR A 122 12.02 13.35 15.84
CA THR A 122 11.75 13.03 17.23
C THR A 122 11.70 11.54 17.52
N GLU A 123 11.77 10.70 16.48
CA GLU A 123 11.63 9.23 16.56
C GLU A 123 10.34 8.82 17.28
N SER A 124 9.26 9.55 17.05
CA SER A 124 7.97 9.35 17.72
C SER A 124 6.83 9.16 16.74
N SER A 125 5.70 8.63 17.23
CA SER A 125 4.49 8.51 16.43
C SER A 125 3.87 9.89 16.17
N LYS A 126 3.20 10.00 15.01
CA LYS A 126 2.49 11.20 14.56
C LYS A 126 1.07 10.80 14.14
N PRO A 127 0.05 11.58 14.49
CA PRO A 127 -1.33 11.29 14.08
C PRO A 127 -1.46 11.21 12.55
N VAL A 128 -2.31 10.31 12.07
CA VAL A 128 -2.70 10.28 10.65
C VAL A 128 -3.40 11.60 10.33
N PRO A 129 -2.93 12.38 9.34
CA PRO A 129 -3.54 13.67 9.01
C PRO A 129 -5.01 13.54 8.58
N ASP A 130 -5.82 14.54 8.91
CA ASP A 130 -7.26 14.52 8.63
C ASP A 130 -7.58 14.38 7.14
N ASP A 131 -6.83 15.04 6.26
CA ASP A 131 -7.07 14.94 4.82
C ASP A 131 -6.79 13.52 4.29
N VAL A 132 -5.73 12.87 4.76
CA VAL A 132 -5.43 11.47 4.41
C VAL A 132 -6.54 10.56 4.94
N ARG A 133 -6.97 10.76 6.17
CA ARG A 133 -8.07 10.02 6.79
C ARG A 133 -9.35 10.13 5.98
N ARG A 134 -9.73 11.34 5.61
CA ARG A 134 -10.94 11.61 4.82
C ARG A 134 -10.86 10.98 3.43
N LEU A 135 -9.73 11.17 2.74
CA LEU A 135 -9.49 10.63 1.41
C LEU A 135 -9.61 9.10 1.38
N VAL A 136 -8.88 8.44 2.26
CA VAL A 136 -8.86 6.97 2.35
C VAL A 136 -10.21 6.42 2.77
N THR A 137 -10.82 6.98 3.81
CA THR A 137 -12.12 6.51 4.32
C THR A 137 -13.20 6.64 3.25
N HIS A 138 -13.24 7.75 2.51
CA HIS A 138 -14.20 7.96 1.43
C HIS A 138 -13.99 6.95 0.29
N TYR A 139 -12.74 6.77 -0.14
CA TYR A 139 -12.42 5.82 -1.21
C TYR A 139 -12.80 4.38 -0.82
N GLU A 140 -12.46 3.95 0.38
CA GLU A 140 -12.78 2.59 0.84
C GLU A 140 -14.30 2.36 0.97
N ALA A 141 -15.06 3.40 1.31
CA ALA A 141 -16.51 3.31 1.41
C ALA A 141 -17.21 3.34 0.04
N THR A 142 -16.74 4.15 -0.91
CA THR A 142 -17.49 4.47 -2.14
C THR A 142 -16.80 4.03 -3.43
N GLY A 143 -15.47 3.88 -3.44
CA GLY A 143 -14.67 3.73 -4.65
C GLY A 143 -14.38 5.04 -5.38
N GLU A 144 -14.89 6.16 -4.87
CA GLU A 144 -14.66 7.49 -5.45
C GLU A 144 -13.49 8.19 -4.76
N ILE A 145 -12.71 8.94 -5.54
CA ILE A 145 -11.57 9.70 -5.04
C ILE A 145 -12.01 11.14 -4.80
N LEU A 146 -11.83 11.62 -3.56
CA LEU A 146 -12.09 13.03 -3.26
C LEU A 146 -11.17 13.94 -4.07
N PRO A 147 -11.70 15.03 -4.67
CA PRO A 147 -10.88 16.00 -5.39
C PRO A 147 -9.94 16.75 -4.43
N MET A 148 -8.76 17.11 -4.92
CA MET A 148 -7.71 17.74 -4.10
C MET A 148 -8.11 19.12 -3.55
N ASP A 149 -9.06 19.81 -4.18
CA ASP A 149 -9.60 21.09 -3.67
C ASP A 149 -10.37 20.94 -2.34
N GLN A 150 -10.78 19.72 -2.00
CA GLN A 150 -11.38 19.37 -0.71
C GLN A 150 -10.37 18.91 0.34
N LEU A 151 -9.10 18.84 0.00
CA LEU A 151 -8.00 18.32 0.80
C LEU A 151 -6.86 19.34 0.85
N PRO A 152 -7.07 20.51 1.50
CA PRO A 152 -6.16 21.65 1.38
C PRO A 152 -4.76 21.36 1.94
N ASP A 153 -4.65 20.68 3.08
CA ASP A 153 -3.36 20.40 3.70
C ASP A 153 -2.56 19.37 2.89
N LEU A 154 -3.23 18.35 2.38
CA LEU A 154 -2.60 17.37 1.47
C LEU A 154 -2.20 18.02 0.15
N SER A 155 -3.04 18.88 -0.42
CA SER A 155 -2.74 19.62 -1.64
C SER A 155 -1.50 20.50 -1.48
N GLU A 156 -1.37 21.20 -0.36
CA GLU A 156 -0.20 22.02 -0.05
C GLU A 156 1.08 21.17 0.04
N ALA A 157 0.99 20.02 0.73
CA ALA A 157 2.10 19.09 0.83
C ALA A 157 2.54 18.54 -0.54
N ILE A 158 1.60 18.17 -1.41
CA ILE A 158 1.88 17.72 -2.78
C ILE A 158 2.56 18.84 -3.59
N ALA A 159 2.08 20.07 -3.48
CA ALA A 159 2.66 21.22 -4.18
C ALA A 159 4.10 21.51 -3.74
N PHE A 160 4.40 21.30 -2.46
CA PHE A 160 5.75 21.42 -1.92
C PHE A 160 6.73 20.45 -2.60
N THR A 161 6.34 19.19 -2.82
CA THR A 161 7.20 18.15 -3.40
C THR A 161 7.45 18.32 -4.90
N LYS A 162 6.72 19.22 -5.58
CA LYS A 162 6.89 19.50 -7.01
C LYS A 162 7.85 20.67 -7.30
N LYS A 163 8.38 21.30 -6.27
CA LYS A 163 9.35 22.39 -6.39
C LYS A 163 10.77 21.86 -6.45
#